data_b3b0b97adc0785bf67b69f7e83bd5505
#
_entry.id   b3b0b97adc0785bf67b69f7e83bd5505
#
_cell.length_a   1.000
_cell.length_b   1.000
_cell.length_c   1.000
_cell.angle_alpha   90.00
_cell.angle_beta   90.00
_cell.angle_gamma   90.00
#
_symmetry.space_group_name_H-M   'P 1'
#
loop_
_entity.id
_entity.type
_entity.pdbx_description
1 polymer ?
#
loop_
_entity_poly.entity_id
_entity_poly.type
_entity_poly.pdbx_seq_one_letter_code
_entity_poly.pdbx_strand_id
1 'polypeptide(L)'
;MIEIQEITYRYPQAQENALNGVSLPIVEGAALGLLGPNGAGKTTLMSLLAGLLPVQGGQILFDGVPLGRLPAKERQRISLVPQDFAFYPLLSVWDNMRFFAALYAVRDEGYLKTLLEQAGLAEHRAKLAKHLSGGLKRRLNFAIGLINRPKLIFLDEITVGIDPESRRFILDSVAALTQQGITVVYTSHYLQEIELLCRDIALLYGGRLVYHGGLHEVLRQGGQSGLTLRTVPPLPDAELAALQGRRAADGTLHFDTDTPAELLAALQDKGYAAEACRFGFASLESFYLDFLAKQAT
;
A
#
# COMPACT_ATOMS: atom_id res chain seq x y z
N MET A 1 19.49 2.14 -2.28
CA MET A 1 18.78 1.05 -1.56
C MET A 1 18.61 1.43 -0.09
N ILE A 2 17.45 1.14 0.50
CA ILE A 2 17.21 1.39 1.93
C ILE A 2 17.23 0.05 2.65
N GLU A 3 18.00 -0.05 3.71
CA GLU A 3 18.13 -1.26 4.52
C GLU A 3 17.72 -0.97 5.96
N ILE A 4 16.80 -1.75 6.45
CA ILE A 4 16.37 -1.73 7.84
C ILE A 4 16.99 -2.97 8.47
N GLN A 5 17.73 -2.80 9.58
CA GLN A 5 18.49 -3.87 10.22
C GLN A 5 18.19 -3.89 11.71
N GLU A 6 17.51 -4.95 12.17
CA GLU A 6 17.21 -5.27 13.57
C GLU A 6 16.55 -4.11 14.34
N ILE A 7 15.63 -3.38 13.69
CA ILE A 7 14.99 -2.23 14.32
C ILE A 7 14.10 -2.66 15.47
N THR A 8 14.39 -2.09 16.64
CA THR A 8 13.56 -2.20 17.84
C THR A 8 13.13 -0.82 18.29
N TYR A 9 11.87 -0.71 18.73
CA TYR A 9 11.35 0.56 19.24
C TYR A 9 10.25 0.33 20.26
N ARG A 10 10.32 1.09 21.36
CA ARG A 10 9.30 1.11 22.41
C ARG A 10 8.91 2.55 22.73
N TYR A 11 7.61 2.84 22.73
CA TYR A 11 7.11 4.14 23.15
C TYR A 11 7.36 4.38 24.64
N PRO A 12 7.59 5.64 25.06
CA PRO A 12 7.62 5.98 26.48
C PRO A 12 6.34 5.46 27.15
N GLN A 13 6.46 4.86 28.34
CA GLN A 13 5.36 4.29 29.13
C GLN A 13 4.70 3.01 28.56
N ALA A 14 5.06 2.54 27.37
CA ALA A 14 4.60 1.23 26.88
C ALA A 14 5.36 0.10 27.58
N GLN A 15 4.65 -1.00 27.90
CA GLN A 15 5.27 -2.19 28.47
C GLN A 15 5.95 -3.04 27.38
N GLU A 16 5.41 -3.03 26.18
CA GLU A 16 5.88 -3.84 25.05
C GLU A 16 6.51 -2.97 23.96
N ASN A 17 7.36 -3.59 23.16
CA ASN A 17 7.95 -2.96 22.00
C ASN A 17 6.91 -2.87 20.87
N ALA A 18 6.84 -1.70 20.22
CA ALA A 18 6.07 -1.52 19.01
C ALA A 18 6.75 -2.17 17.78
N LEU A 19 8.09 -2.32 17.84
CA LEU A 19 8.88 -3.05 16.85
C LEU A 19 9.92 -3.92 17.55
N ASN A 20 10.09 -5.15 17.06
CA ASN A 20 10.90 -6.20 17.67
C ASN A 20 11.86 -6.83 16.64
N GLY A 21 13.01 -6.21 16.36
CA GLY A 21 14.04 -6.76 15.48
C GLY A 21 13.58 -6.81 14.00
N VAL A 22 12.96 -5.74 13.51
CA VAL A 22 12.50 -5.67 12.11
C VAL A 22 13.69 -5.45 11.19
N SER A 23 13.87 -6.37 10.22
CA SER A 23 14.88 -6.27 9.16
C SER A 23 14.21 -6.38 7.80
N LEU A 24 14.38 -5.37 6.93
CA LEU A 24 13.67 -5.24 5.66
C LEU A 24 14.48 -4.41 4.66
N PRO A 25 14.80 -4.91 3.47
CA PRO A 25 15.27 -4.10 2.36
C PRO A 25 14.10 -3.43 1.63
N ILE A 26 14.28 -2.18 1.21
CA ILE A 26 13.33 -1.47 0.34
C ILE A 26 14.04 -1.15 -0.98
N VAL A 27 13.48 -1.67 -2.07
CA VAL A 27 14.03 -1.50 -3.41
C VAL A 27 13.76 -0.07 -3.90
N GLU A 28 14.79 0.59 -4.40
CA GLU A 28 14.68 1.95 -4.92
C GLU A 28 13.84 1.99 -6.20
N GLY A 29 12.99 3.03 -6.32
CA GLY A 29 12.12 3.24 -7.49
C GLY A 29 10.93 2.27 -7.59
N ALA A 30 10.69 1.46 -6.56
CA ALA A 30 9.56 0.54 -6.50
C ALA A 30 8.55 0.93 -5.41
N ALA A 31 7.33 0.41 -5.53
CA ALA A 31 6.35 0.48 -4.46
C ALA A 31 6.40 -0.78 -3.60
N LEU A 32 6.54 -0.59 -2.29
CA LEU A 32 6.45 -1.61 -1.26
C LEU A 32 5.11 -1.48 -0.53
N GLY A 33 4.30 -2.54 -0.52
CA GLY A 33 3.10 -2.62 0.30
C GLY A 33 3.44 -3.04 1.74
N LEU A 34 3.18 -2.18 2.71
CA LEU A 34 3.40 -2.49 4.12
C LEU A 34 2.07 -2.89 4.77
N LEU A 35 1.93 -4.17 5.07
CA LEU A 35 0.72 -4.82 5.57
C LEU A 35 0.82 -5.16 7.05
N GLY A 36 -0.33 -5.37 7.67
CA GLY A 36 -0.43 -5.83 9.05
C GLY A 36 -1.69 -5.28 9.74
N PRO A 37 -2.17 -5.91 10.81
CA PRO A 37 -3.32 -5.42 11.56
C PRO A 37 -3.02 -4.08 12.25
N ASN A 38 -4.06 -3.47 12.83
CA ASN A 38 -3.88 -2.28 13.67
C ASN A 38 -2.99 -2.63 14.86
N GLY A 39 -2.04 -1.72 15.17
CA GLY A 39 -1.06 -1.97 16.23
C GLY A 39 0.13 -2.84 15.81
N ALA A 40 0.21 -3.33 14.57
CA ALA A 40 1.34 -4.15 14.12
C ALA A 40 2.69 -3.41 14.02
N GLY A 41 2.71 -2.07 14.15
CA GLY A 41 3.93 -1.27 14.09
C GLY A 41 4.16 -0.54 12.76
N LYS A 42 3.23 -0.58 11.80
CA LYS A 42 3.37 0.04 10.46
C LYS A 42 3.72 1.54 10.54
N THR A 43 2.87 2.33 11.21
CA THR A 43 3.07 3.78 11.37
C THR A 43 4.34 4.08 12.17
N THR A 44 4.68 3.24 13.16
CA THR A 44 5.92 3.37 13.93
C THR A 44 7.14 3.18 13.02
N LEU A 45 7.15 2.13 12.20
CA LEU A 45 8.24 1.87 11.25
C LEU A 45 8.38 3.04 10.26
N MET A 46 7.29 3.51 9.67
CA MET A 46 7.33 4.64 8.75
C MET A 46 7.82 5.93 9.44
N SER A 47 7.42 6.17 10.69
CA SER A 47 7.87 7.34 11.46
C SER A 47 9.38 7.29 11.76
N LEU A 48 9.93 6.11 12.03
CA LEU A 48 11.38 5.91 12.20
C LEU A 48 12.14 6.16 10.88
N LEU A 49 11.63 5.62 9.78
CA LEU A 49 12.21 5.79 8.43
C LEU A 49 12.13 7.24 7.95
N ALA A 50 11.06 7.95 8.30
CA ALA A 50 10.91 9.39 8.03
C ALA A 50 11.75 10.28 8.97
N GLY A 51 12.41 9.69 9.97
CA GLY A 51 13.21 10.44 10.95
C GLY A 51 12.39 11.25 11.96
N LEU A 52 11.09 10.95 12.12
CA LEU A 52 10.20 11.57 13.11
C LEU A 52 10.39 10.97 14.50
N LEU A 53 10.85 9.72 14.57
CA LEU A 53 11.19 9.03 15.80
C LEU A 53 12.67 8.69 15.81
N PRO A 54 13.33 8.74 16.99
CA PRO A 54 14.73 8.34 17.11
C PRO A 54 14.85 6.80 17.06
N VAL A 55 15.85 6.29 16.34
CA VAL A 55 16.18 4.87 16.34
C VAL A 55 16.72 4.49 17.73
N GLN A 56 16.10 3.52 18.39
CA GLN A 56 16.49 3.05 19.73
C GLN A 56 17.38 1.82 19.67
N GLY A 57 17.14 0.90 18.73
CA GLY A 57 17.95 -0.28 18.51
C GLY A 57 17.97 -0.66 17.04
N GLY A 58 19.04 -1.29 16.59
CA GLY A 58 19.29 -1.57 15.17
C GLY A 58 19.77 -0.34 14.39
N GLN A 59 19.65 -0.39 13.07
CA GLN A 59 20.03 0.75 12.22
C GLN A 59 19.21 0.79 10.92
N ILE A 60 19.07 2.00 10.39
CA ILE A 60 18.45 2.27 9.09
C ILE A 60 19.53 2.89 8.20
N LEU A 61 19.78 2.27 7.05
CA LEU A 61 20.79 2.71 6.10
C LEU A 61 20.13 3.19 4.80
N PHE A 62 20.61 4.30 4.28
CA PHE A 62 20.30 4.81 2.94
C PHE A 62 21.59 4.77 2.14
N ASP A 63 21.65 3.90 1.13
CA ASP A 63 22.86 3.64 0.33
C ASP A 63 24.09 3.38 1.21
N GLY A 64 23.93 2.57 2.27
CA GLY A 64 24.98 2.26 3.22
C GLY A 64 25.25 3.35 4.27
N VAL A 65 24.62 4.53 4.19
CA VAL A 65 24.79 5.61 5.16
C VAL A 65 23.68 5.56 6.22
N PRO A 66 24.02 5.51 7.52
CA PRO A 66 23.04 5.56 8.59
C PRO A 66 22.14 6.80 8.52
N LEU A 67 20.82 6.64 8.70
CA LEU A 67 19.84 7.73 8.64
C LEU A 67 20.23 8.94 9.48
N GLY A 68 20.76 8.72 10.69
CA GLY A 68 21.19 9.78 11.58
C GLY A 68 22.42 10.57 11.07
N ARG A 69 23.17 10.01 10.11
CA ARG A 69 24.36 10.64 9.48
C ARG A 69 24.06 11.18 8.08
N LEU A 70 22.85 10.99 7.57
CA LEU A 70 22.50 11.58 6.27
C LEU A 70 22.61 13.11 6.32
N PRO A 71 23.17 13.73 5.27
CA PRO A 71 23.12 15.19 5.12
C PRO A 71 21.67 15.70 5.17
N ALA A 72 21.45 16.88 5.74
CA ALA A 72 20.11 17.46 5.87
C ALA A 72 19.37 17.53 4.52
N LYS A 73 20.08 17.85 3.43
CA LYS A 73 19.54 17.90 2.07
C LYS A 73 19.00 16.54 1.59
N GLU A 74 19.67 15.43 1.93
CA GLU A 74 19.19 14.08 1.56
C GLU A 74 18.02 13.65 2.46
N ARG A 75 18.06 13.95 3.76
CA ARG A 75 16.92 13.71 4.67
C ARG A 75 15.66 14.46 4.25
N GLN A 76 15.81 15.69 3.73
CA GLN A 76 14.69 16.46 3.18
C GLN A 76 14.04 15.79 1.96
N ARG A 77 14.66 14.81 1.32
CA ARG A 77 14.09 14.04 0.21
C ARG A 77 13.33 12.80 0.65
N ILE A 78 13.10 12.66 1.95
CA ILE A 78 12.22 11.67 2.54
C ILE A 78 10.93 12.40 2.94
N SER A 79 9.79 11.88 2.50
CA SER A 79 8.49 12.47 2.78
C SER A 79 7.55 11.45 3.44
N LEU A 80 6.66 11.96 4.29
CA LEU A 80 5.57 11.19 4.87
C LEU A 80 4.26 11.95 4.67
N VAL A 81 3.29 11.30 4.05
CA VAL A 81 1.89 11.74 3.96
C VAL A 81 1.08 10.89 4.94
N PRO A 82 0.72 11.44 6.09
CA PRO A 82 0.00 10.69 7.12
C PRO A 82 -1.48 10.51 6.78
N GLN A 83 -2.12 9.58 7.47
CA GLN A 83 -3.56 9.34 7.41
C GLN A 83 -4.36 10.58 7.78
N ASP A 84 -3.97 11.29 8.84
CA ASP A 84 -4.57 12.57 9.21
C ASP A 84 -4.09 13.71 8.30
N PHE A 85 -4.93 14.74 8.16
CA PHE A 85 -4.57 15.89 7.33
C PHE A 85 -3.49 16.74 8.03
N ALA A 86 -2.31 16.83 7.44
CA ALA A 86 -1.15 17.54 7.97
C ALA A 86 -1.00 18.96 7.39
N PHE A 87 -2.11 19.66 7.15
CA PHE A 87 -2.13 21.03 6.66
C PHE A 87 -2.91 21.96 7.59
N TYR A 88 -2.78 23.26 7.39
CA TYR A 88 -3.46 24.28 8.19
C TYR A 88 -4.84 24.59 7.61
N PRO A 89 -5.95 24.21 8.30
CA PRO A 89 -7.31 24.33 7.78
C PRO A 89 -7.76 25.78 7.49
N LEU A 90 -7.19 26.73 8.22
CA LEU A 90 -7.52 28.16 8.13
C LEU A 90 -6.67 28.92 7.10
N LEU A 91 -5.69 28.28 6.50
CA LEU A 91 -4.95 28.81 5.36
C LEU A 91 -5.62 28.42 4.07
N SER A 92 -5.42 29.22 3.00
CA SER A 92 -5.81 28.83 1.66
C SER A 92 -4.98 27.62 1.18
N VAL A 93 -5.44 26.98 0.11
CA VAL A 93 -4.67 25.90 -0.55
C VAL A 93 -3.28 26.43 -0.94
N TRP A 94 -3.22 27.61 -1.53
CA TRP A 94 -1.97 28.24 -1.96
C TRP A 94 -1.05 28.58 -0.78
N ASP A 95 -1.61 29.15 0.29
CA ASP A 95 -0.80 29.51 1.47
C ASP A 95 -0.26 28.26 2.18
N ASN A 96 -1.01 27.16 2.20
CA ASN A 96 -0.48 25.88 2.66
C ASN A 96 0.73 25.44 1.82
N MET A 97 0.61 25.45 0.49
CA MET A 97 1.74 25.08 -0.39
C MET A 97 2.95 25.97 -0.14
N ARG A 98 2.78 27.28 -0.04
CA ARG A 98 3.88 28.21 0.24
C ARG A 98 4.49 28.01 1.63
N PHE A 99 3.66 27.75 2.63
CA PHE A 99 4.13 27.50 4.00
C PHE A 99 5.07 26.27 4.04
N PHE A 100 4.60 25.14 3.49
CA PHE A 100 5.40 23.92 3.46
C PHE A 100 6.62 24.05 2.54
N ALA A 101 6.50 24.75 1.42
CA ALA A 101 7.64 25.05 0.55
C ALA A 101 8.74 25.85 1.27
N ALA A 102 8.34 26.80 2.10
CA ALA A 102 9.30 27.59 2.89
C ALA A 102 10.08 26.71 3.90
N LEU A 103 9.45 25.71 4.52
CA LEU A 103 10.11 24.78 5.43
C LEU A 103 11.20 23.95 4.73
N TYR A 104 11.01 23.64 3.45
CA TYR A 104 11.99 22.92 2.62
C TYR A 104 12.92 23.83 1.81
N ALA A 105 12.83 25.16 2.03
CA ALA A 105 13.54 26.17 1.24
C ALA A 105 13.26 26.11 -0.27
N VAL A 106 12.10 25.59 -0.68
CA VAL A 106 11.64 25.56 -2.07
C VAL A 106 11.04 26.92 -2.42
N ARG A 107 11.66 27.64 -3.36
CA ARG A 107 11.23 28.99 -3.80
C ARG A 107 10.58 29.01 -5.18
N ASP A 108 10.50 27.87 -5.85
CA ASP A 108 9.99 27.71 -7.19
C ASP A 108 8.46 27.71 -7.19
N GLU A 109 7.85 28.89 -7.28
CA GLU A 109 6.37 29.01 -7.34
C GLU A 109 5.77 28.38 -8.61
N GLY A 110 6.55 28.29 -9.70
CA GLY A 110 6.12 27.60 -10.92
C GLY A 110 5.91 26.11 -10.64
N TYR A 111 6.87 25.49 -9.95
CA TYR A 111 6.76 24.10 -9.51
C TYR A 111 5.55 23.88 -8.57
N LEU A 112 5.32 24.78 -7.61
CA LEU A 112 4.14 24.67 -6.72
C LEU A 112 2.82 24.76 -7.48
N LYS A 113 2.72 25.60 -8.51
CA LYS A 113 1.54 25.69 -9.38
C LYS A 113 1.34 24.39 -10.15
N THR A 114 2.42 23.83 -10.72
CA THR A 114 2.37 22.54 -11.42
C THR A 114 1.89 21.41 -10.49
N LEU A 115 2.35 21.35 -9.23
CA LEU A 115 1.86 20.39 -8.26
C LEU A 115 0.35 20.55 -7.99
N LEU A 116 -0.15 21.78 -7.87
CA LEU A 116 -1.58 22.04 -7.70
C LEU A 116 -2.40 21.67 -8.95
N GLU A 117 -1.88 21.91 -10.14
CA GLU A 117 -2.51 21.48 -11.40
C GLU A 117 -2.58 19.95 -11.47
N GLN A 118 -1.47 19.28 -11.21
CA GLN A 118 -1.40 17.82 -11.15
C GLN A 118 -2.31 17.22 -10.08
N ALA A 119 -2.51 17.91 -8.96
CA ALA A 119 -3.44 17.50 -7.89
C ALA A 119 -4.92 17.85 -8.18
N GLY A 120 -5.23 18.52 -9.30
CA GLY A 120 -6.57 18.99 -9.60
C GLY A 120 -7.07 20.08 -8.63
N LEU A 121 -6.15 20.90 -8.11
CA LEU A 121 -6.44 21.93 -7.09
C LEU A 121 -6.22 23.35 -7.60
N ALA A 122 -5.87 23.55 -8.87
CA ALA A 122 -5.55 24.85 -9.44
C ALA A 122 -6.69 25.88 -9.26
N GLU A 123 -7.93 25.48 -9.52
CA GLU A 123 -9.11 26.34 -9.36
C GLU A 123 -9.48 26.60 -7.89
N HIS A 124 -8.98 25.77 -6.98
CA HIS A 124 -9.25 25.87 -5.54
C HIS A 124 -8.16 26.63 -4.78
N ARG A 125 -7.13 27.14 -5.45
CA ARG A 125 -5.92 27.71 -4.80
C ARG A 125 -6.21 28.80 -3.77
N ALA A 126 -7.22 29.63 -3.99
CA ALA A 126 -7.62 30.72 -3.08
C ALA A 126 -8.59 30.28 -1.99
N LYS A 127 -9.14 29.06 -2.09
CA LYS A 127 -10.12 28.53 -1.14
C LYS A 127 -9.43 28.11 0.17
N LEU A 128 -10.04 28.41 1.32
CA LEU A 128 -9.54 27.89 2.59
C LEU A 128 -9.61 26.36 2.63
N ALA A 129 -8.55 25.71 3.13
CA ALA A 129 -8.42 24.26 3.12
C ALA A 129 -9.56 23.57 3.90
N LYS A 130 -10.09 24.19 4.96
CA LYS A 130 -11.24 23.66 5.70
C LYS A 130 -12.51 23.49 4.86
N HIS A 131 -12.68 24.29 3.80
CA HIS A 131 -13.85 24.28 2.93
C HIS A 131 -13.72 23.32 1.73
N LEU A 132 -12.62 22.59 1.62
CA LEU A 132 -12.46 21.54 0.62
C LEU A 132 -13.30 20.30 0.98
N SER A 133 -13.73 19.54 -0.04
CA SER A 133 -14.25 18.18 0.17
C SER A 133 -13.18 17.24 0.75
N GLY A 134 -13.58 16.10 1.30
CA GLY A 134 -12.64 15.09 1.82
C GLY A 134 -11.60 14.68 0.77
N GLY A 135 -12.02 14.40 -0.44
CA GLY A 135 -11.13 14.05 -1.54
C GLY A 135 -10.15 15.16 -1.91
N LEU A 136 -10.62 16.41 -2.03
CA LEU A 136 -9.74 17.56 -2.31
C LEU A 136 -8.76 17.84 -1.15
N LYS A 137 -9.18 17.62 0.10
CA LYS A 137 -8.28 17.68 1.25
C LYS A 137 -7.17 16.63 1.15
N ARG A 138 -7.53 15.42 0.73
CA ARG A 138 -6.55 14.33 0.54
C ARG A 138 -5.57 14.64 -0.58
N ARG A 139 -6.05 15.18 -1.70
CA ARG A 139 -5.21 15.64 -2.81
C ARG A 139 -4.25 16.77 -2.37
N LEU A 140 -4.71 17.70 -1.51
CA LEU A 140 -3.84 18.74 -0.94
C LEU A 140 -2.76 18.12 -0.03
N ASN A 141 -3.13 17.20 0.86
CA ASN A 141 -2.18 16.51 1.73
C ASN A 141 -1.10 15.77 0.93
N PHE A 142 -1.51 15.09 -0.14
CA PHE A 142 -0.61 14.40 -1.06
C PHE A 142 0.31 15.39 -1.81
N ALA A 143 -0.23 16.49 -2.36
CA ALA A 143 0.56 17.50 -3.05
C ALA A 143 1.62 18.15 -2.14
N ILE A 144 1.29 18.40 -0.87
CA ILE A 144 2.24 18.88 0.14
C ILE A 144 3.39 17.91 0.32
N GLY A 145 3.10 16.59 0.38
CA GLY A 145 4.12 15.55 0.47
C GLY A 145 5.10 15.49 -0.71
N LEU A 146 4.79 16.14 -1.84
CA LEU A 146 5.64 16.17 -3.03
C LEU A 146 6.50 17.43 -3.15
N ILE A 147 6.26 18.46 -2.32
CA ILE A 147 6.93 19.77 -2.40
C ILE A 147 8.48 19.64 -2.34
N ASN A 148 8.97 18.77 -1.48
CA ASN A 148 10.42 18.56 -1.27
C ASN A 148 11.08 17.69 -2.35
N ARG A 149 10.36 17.33 -3.43
CA ARG A 149 10.83 16.44 -4.51
C ARG A 149 11.44 15.14 -3.94
N PRO A 150 10.60 14.33 -3.24
CA PRO A 150 11.11 13.18 -2.51
C PRO A 150 11.73 12.12 -3.44
N LYS A 151 12.72 11.40 -2.94
CA LYS A 151 13.20 10.13 -3.50
C LYS A 151 12.47 8.95 -2.86
N LEU A 152 11.99 9.15 -1.63
CA LEU A 152 11.23 8.19 -0.86
C LEU A 152 10.02 8.87 -0.25
N ILE A 153 8.85 8.29 -0.46
CA ILE A 153 7.60 8.77 0.12
C ILE A 153 6.87 7.65 0.83
N PHE A 154 6.46 7.93 2.06
CA PHE A 154 5.58 7.08 2.85
C PHE A 154 4.16 7.60 2.73
N LEU A 155 3.23 6.73 2.40
CA LEU A 155 1.81 7.03 2.20
C LEU A 155 1.00 6.17 3.16
N ASP A 156 0.57 6.77 4.28
CA ASP A 156 -0.13 6.06 5.34
C ASP A 156 -1.64 6.18 5.18
N GLU A 157 -2.28 5.12 4.68
CA GLU A 157 -3.74 4.97 4.54
C GLU A 157 -4.42 6.16 3.86
N ILE A 158 -3.78 6.72 2.83
CA ILE A 158 -4.18 7.98 2.20
C ILE A 158 -5.48 7.91 1.39
N THR A 159 -6.08 6.72 1.23
CA THR A 159 -7.34 6.52 0.50
C THR A 159 -8.54 6.29 1.41
N VAL A 160 -8.32 6.28 2.73
CA VAL A 160 -9.39 6.05 3.70
C VAL A 160 -10.35 7.25 3.74
N GLY A 161 -11.66 6.96 3.64
CA GLY A 161 -12.74 7.95 3.83
C GLY A 161 -12.90 8.95 2.69
N ILE A 162 -12.40 8.68 1.50
CA ILE A 162 -12.59 9.51 0.31
C ILE A 162 -13.50 8.84 -0.72
N ASP A 163 -14.05 9.65 -1.61
CA ASP A 163 -14.90 9.19 -2.71
C ASP A 163 -14.12 8.38 -3.77
N PRO A 164 -14.80 7.54 -4.59
CA PRO A 164 -14.14 6.68 -5.56
C PRO A 164 -13.31 7.42 -6.61
N GLU A 165 -13.74 8.62 -7.04
CA GLU A 165 -13.02 9.43 -8.01
C GLU A 165 -11.69 9.93 -7.43
N SER A 166 -11.73 10.49 -6.21
CA SER A 166 -10.54 10.95 -5.50
C SER A 166 -9.59 9.79 -5.19
N ARG A 167 -10.14 8.61 -4.84
CA ARG A 167 -9.36 7.39 -4.61
C ARG A 167 -8.60 6.99 -5.88
N ARG A 168 -9.29 6.90 -7.01
CA ARG A 168 -8.67 6.57 -8.29
C ARG A 168 -7.57 7.56 -8.65
N PHE A 169 -7.84 8.86 -8.50
CA PHE A 169 -6.86 9.91 -8.73
C PHE A 169 -5.58 9.72 -7.92
N ILE A 170 -5.69 9.38 -6.61
CA ILE A 170 -4.54 9.12 -5.75
C ILE A 170 -3.76 7.88 -6.24
N LEU A 171 -4.45 6.78 -6.56
CA LEU A 171 -3.82 5.55 -7.03
C LEU A 171 -3.05 5.77 -8.34
N ASP A 172 -3.66 6.46 -9.31
CA ASP A 172 -3.00 6.81 -10.57
C ASP A 172 -1.77 7.71 -10.33
N SER A 173 -1.88 8.65 -9.38
CA SER A 173 -0.76 9.51 -9.00
C SER A 173 0.38 8.73 -8.36
N VAL A 174 0.09 7.78 -7.47
CA VAL A 174 1.10 6.91 -6.84
C VAL A 174 1.80 6.04 -7.87
N ALA A 175 1.06 5.46 -8.82
CA ALA A 175 1.64 4.70 -9.93
C ALA A 175 2.59 5.58 -10.78
N ALA A 176 2.22 6.83 -11.04
CA ALA A 176 3.08 7.77 -11.77
C ALA A 176 4.37 8.12 -11.00
N LEU A 177 4.35 8.17 -9.67
CA LEU A 177 5.57 8.39 -8.87
C LEU A 177 6.60 7.28 -9.06
N THR A 178 6.17 6.02 -9.02
CA THR A 178 7.08 4.87 -9.23
C THR A 178 7.65 4.84 -10.65
N GLN A 179 6.85 5.22 -11.66
CA GLN A 179 7.34 5.36 -13.04
C GLN A 179 8.41 6.46 -13.17
N GLN A 180 8.38 7.47 -12.30
CA GLN A 180 9.40 8.52 -12.21
C GLN A 180 10.62 8.10 -11.36
N GLY A 181 10.67 6.86 -10.88
CA GLY A 181 11.76 6.34 -10.06
C GLY A 181 11.71 6.74 -8.58
N ILE A 182 10.56 7.25 -8.11
CA ILE A 182 10.36 7.55 -6.69
C ILE A 182 9.99 6.26 -5.95
N THR A 183 10.69 6.00 -4.86
CA THR A 183 10.39 4.86 -3.98
C THR A 183 9.16 5.18 -3.14
N VAL A 184 8.20 4.25 -3.12
CA VAL A 184 6.96 4.42 -2.37
C VAL A 184 6.82 3.30 -1.33
N VAL A 185 6.53 3.65 -0.08
CA VAL A 185 6.03 2.70 0.93
C VAL A 185 4.57 3.03 1.18
N TYR A 186 3.70 2.09 0.84
CA TYR A 186 2.27 2.28 0.81
C TYR A 186 1.56 1.40 1.82
N THR A 187 0.73 1.99 2.68
CA THR A 187 -0.18 1.24 3.54
C THR A 187 -1.62 1.47 3.12
N SER A 188 -2.44 0.45 3.18
CA SER A 188 -3.87 0.53 2.94
C SER A 188 -4.61 -0.60 3.65
N HIS A 189 -5.84 -0.34 4.06
CA HIS A 189 -6.80 -1.38 4.47
C HIS A 189 -7.45 -2.08 3.26
N TYR A 190 -7.30 -1.52 2.07
CA TYR A 190 -7.82 -2.09 0.83
C TYR A 190 -6.71 -2.87 0.12
N LEU A 191 -6.65 -4.18 0.33
CA LEU A 191 -5.59 -5.03 -0.21
C LEU A 191 -5.51 -5.01 -1.74
N GLN A 192 -6.63 -4.73 -2.41
CA GLN A 192 -6.68 -4.51 -3.86
C GLN A 192 -5.83 -3.31 -4.33
N GLU A 193 -5.65 -2.27 -3.49
CA GLU A 193 -4.75 -1.17 -3.82
C GLU A 193 -3.28 -1.59 -3.78
N ILE A 194 -2.93 -2.46 -2.83
CA ILE A 194 -1.61 -3.06 -2.73
C ILE A 194 -1.33 -3.94 -3.96
N GLU A 195 -2.31 -4.77 -4.36
CA GLU A 195 -2.20 -5.59 -5.57
C GLU A 195 -2.00 -4.76 -6.84
N LEU A 196 -2.63 -3.59 -6.90
CA LEU A 196 -2.55 -2.68 -8.05
C LEU A 196 -1.21 -1.94 -8.13
N LEU A 197 -0.69 -1.48 -6.98
CA LEU A 197 0.41 -0.52 -6.93
C LEU A 197 1.77 -1.16 -6.61
N CYS A 198 1.78 -2.22 -5.80
CA CYS A 198 3.00 -2.70 -5.18
C CYS A 198 3.53 -3.94 -5.90
N ARG A 199 4.85 -3.97 -6.07
CA ARG A 199 5.58 -5.12 -6.59
C ARG A 199 5.93 -6.11 -5.47
N ASP A 200 6.34 -5.55 -4.34
CA ASP A 200 6.79 -6.30 -3.18
C ASP A 200 5.90 -5.95 -1.99
N ILE A 201 5.77 -6.88 -1.06
CA ILE A 201 5.02 -6.68 0.18
C ILE A 201 5.86 -7.06 1.40
N ALA A 202 5.61 -6.35 2.49
CA ALA A 202 6.13 -6.65 3.82
C ALA A 202 4.95 -6.76 4.80
N LEU A 203 4.87 -7.87 5.54
CA LEU A 203 3.80 -8.11 6.50
C LEU A 203 4.35 -8.01 7.92
N LEU A 204 3.84 -7.07 8.68
CA LEU A 204 4.12 -6.91 10.10
C LEU A 204 3.03 -7.53 10.96
N TYR A 205 3.42 -8.25 12.02
CA TYR A 205 2.53 -8.77 13.04
C TYR A 205 3.23 -8.74 14.40
N GLY A 206 2.57 -8.21 15.44
CA GLY A 206 3.15 -8.09 16.78
C GLY A 206 4.52 -7.39 16.81
N GLY A 207 4.70 -6.36 15.99
CA GLY A 207 5.96 -5.62 15.88
C GLY A 207 7.09 -6.36 15.18
N ARG A 208 6.83 -7.50 14.53
CA ARG A 208 7.82 -8.31 13.81
C ARG A 208 7.51 -8.37 12.33
N LEU A 209 8.54 -8.46 11.51
CA LEU A 209 8.38 -8.79 10.10
C LEU A 209 8.18 -10.31 10.00
N VAL A 210 7.01 -10.71 9.50
CA VAL A 210 6.62 -12.12 9.38
C VAL A 210 6.64 -12.63 7.94
N TYR A 211 6.58 -11.72 6.98
CA TYR A 211 6.77 -12.00 5.57
C TYR A 211 7.37 -10.79 4.84
N HIS A 212 8.26 -11.06 3.88
CA HIS A 212 8.73 -10.09 2.89
C HIS A 212 9.02 -10.84 1.59
N GLY A 213 8.54 -10.33 0.48
CA GLY A 213 8.78 -10.92 -0.84
C GLY A 213 7.93 -10.29 -1.92
N GLY A 214 8.11 -10.80 -3.14
CA GLY A 214 7.34 -10.37 -4.28
C GLY A 214 5.84 -10.69 -4.13
N LEU A 215 4.97 -9.75 -4.49
CA LEU A 215 3.53 -9.94 -4.45
C LEU A 215 3.09 -11.17 -5.27
N HIS A 216 3.69 -11.37 -6.45
CA HIS A 216 3.42 -12.53 -7.28
C HIS A 216 3.78 -13.87 -6.61
N GLU A 217 4.83 -13.89 -5.79
CA GLU A 217 5.23 -15.10 -5.06
C GLU A 217 4.21 -15.43 -3.98
N VAL A 218 3.75 -14.41 -3.25
CA VAL A 218 2.68 -14.56 -2.26
C VAL A 218 1.41 -15.11 -2.89
N LEU A 219 1.00 -14.52 -4.00
CA LEU A 219 -0.19 -14.95 -4.72
C LEU A 219 -0.03 -16.39 -5.25
N ARG A 220 1.19 -16.84 -5.55
CA ARG A 220 1.48 -18.24 -5.91
C ARG A 220 1.53 -19.19 -4.71
N GLN A 221 2.10 -18.75 -3.59
CA GLN A 221 2.29 -19.58 -2.39
C GLN A 221 1.05 -19.59 -1.48
N GLY A 222 0.23 -18.54 -1.56
CA GLY A 222 -0.89 -18.28 -0.65
C GLY A 222 -2.13 -19.11 -0.89
N GLY A 223 -2.07 -20.14 -1.69
CA GLY A 223 -3.21 -21.01 -1.86
C GLY A 223 -3.12 -21.84 -3.11
N GLN A 224 -3.73 -22.95 -3.06
CA GLN A 224 -3.97 -23.84 -4.19
C GLN A 224 -4.36 -22.99 -5.40
N SER A 225 -3.65 -23.18 -6.51
CA SER A 225 -4.04 -22.59 -7.78
C SER A 225 -5.51 -22.93 -8.04
N GLY A 226 -6.36 -21.92 -8.00
CA GLY A 226 -7.79 -22.11 -8.04
C GLY A 226 -8.37 -21.70 -9.38
N LEU A 227 -9.21 -22.54 -9.95
CA LEU A 227 -10.06 -22.18 -11.08
C LEU A 227 -11.40 -21.70 -10.51
N THR A 228 -11.74 -20.46 -10.82
CA THR A 228 -13.03 -19.88 -10.50
C THR A 228 -13.82 -19.70 -11.79
N LEU A 229 -15.04 -20.21 -11.86
CA LEU A 229 -15.86 -20.10 -13.06
C LEU A 229 -17.35 -20.15 -12.75
N ARG A 230 -18.17 -19.77 -13.72
CA ARG A 230 -19.59 -20.11 -13.82
C ARG A 230 -19.81 -21.04 -14.99
N THR A 231 -20.75 -21.95 -14.88
CA THR A 231 -21.10 -22.88 -15.96
C THR A 231 -22.50 -22.63 -16.50
N VAL A 232 -22.65 -22.86 -17.80
CA VAL A 232 -23.95 -22.89 -18.49
C VAL A 232 -24.04 -24.21 -19.24
N PRO A 233 -25.04 -25.06 -18.90
CA PRO A 233 -25.99 -24.95 -17.79
C PRO A 233 -25.29 -25.00 -16.42
N PRO A 234 -25.99 -24.61 -15.32
CA PRO A 234 -25.42 -24.69 -13.98
C PRO A 234 -24.99 -26.12 -13.62
N LEU A 235 -23.76 -26.27 -13.09
CA LEU A 235 -23.22 -27.57 -12.68
C LEU A 235 -24.01 -28.12 -11.48
N PRO A 236 -24.56 -29.33 -11.51
CA PRO A 236 -25.22 -29.96 -10.37
C PRO A 236 -24.25 -30.19 -9.21
N ASP A 237 -24.76 -30.10 -7.96
CA ASP A 237 -23.93 -30.26 -6.76
C ASP A 237 -23.25 -31.64 -6.65
N ALA A 238 -23.91 -32.70 -7.18
CA ALA A 238 -23.31 -34.02 -7.22
C ALA A 238 -22.06 -34.08 -8.13
N GLU A 239 -22.10 -33.40 -9.28
CA GLU A 239 -20.96 -33.34 -10.19
C GLU A 239 -19.89 -32.39 -9.67
N LEU A 240 -20.30 -31.27 -9.02
CA LEU A 240 -19.39 -30.35 -8.38
C LEU A 240 -18.57 -31.06 -7.28
N ALA A 241 -19.25 -31.86 -6.44
CA ALA A 241 -18.59 -32.66 -5.41
C ALA A 241 -17.65 -33.72 -6.01
N ALA A 242 -18.04 -34.37 -7.11
CA ALA A 242 -17.19 -35.35 -7.81
C ALA A 242 -15.89 -34.70 -8.37
N LEU A 243 -15.95 -33.43 -8.73
CA LEU A 243 -14.80 -32.63 -9.19
C LEU A 243 -14.09 -31.91 -8.05
N GLN A 244 -14.45 -32.21 -6.79
CA GLN A 244 -13.89 -31.58 -5.57
C GLN A 244 -14.03 -30.03 -5.56
N GLY A 245 -15.05 -29.52 -6.25
CA GLY A 245 -15.36 -28.09 -6.31
C GLY A 245 -16.23 -27.63 -5.15
N ARG A 246 -16.25 -26.32 -4.94
CA ARG A 246 -17.12 -25.64 -3.96
C ARG A 246 -17.92 -24.54 -4.65
N ARG A 247 -19.18 -24.34 -4.20
CA ARG A 247 -20.04 -23.26 -4.69
C ARG A 247 -20.07 -22.13 -3.68
N ALA A 248 -19.73 -20.92 -4.14
CA ALA A 248 -19.86 -19.70 -3.35
C ALA A 248 -21.32 -19.23 -3.29
N ALA A 249 -21.63 -18.33 -2.35
CA ALA A 249 -22.96 -17.78 -2.15
C ALA A 249 -23.51 -17.02 -3.38
N ASP A 250 -22.62 -16.48 -4.22
CA ASP A 250 -22.96 -15.80 -5.49
C ASP A 250 -23.14 -16.74 -6.68
N GLY A 251 -23.08 -18.06 -6.44
CA GLY A 251 -23.21 -19.11 -7.46
C GLY A 251 -21.90 -19.41 -8.24
N THR A 252 -20.80 -18.74 -7.94
CA THR A 252 -19.48 -19.00 -8.54
C THR A 252 -18.94 -20.34 -8.04
N LEU A 253 -18.31 -21.10 -8.95
CA LEU A 253 -17.68 -22.38 -8.64
C LEU A 253 -16.19 -22.18 -8.44
N HIS A 254 -15.65 -22.80 -7.40
CA HIS A 254 -14.22 -22.78 -7.08
C HIS A 254 -13.68 -24.20 -7.09
N PHE A 255 -12.57 -24.40 -7.77
CA PHE A 255 -11.85 -25.68 -7.85
C PHE A 255 -10.39 -25.45 -7.49
N ASP A 256 -9.88 -26.21 -6.55
CA ASP A 256 -8.47 -26.24 -6.20
C ASP A 256 -7.76 -27.16 -7.20
N THR A 257 -7.09 -26.59 -8.20
CA THR A 257 -6.47 -27.37 -9.28
C THR A 257 -5.22 -26.70 -9.83
N ASP A 258 -4.19 -27.47 -10.09
CA ASP A 258 -2.97 -27.05 -10.78
C ASP A 258 -3.08 -27.27 -12.31
N THR A 259 -4.12 -27.98 -12.77
CA THR A 259 -4.37 -28.30 -14.19
C THR A 259 -5.72 -27.75 -14.65
N PRO A 260 -5.88 -26.41 -14.71
CA PRO A 260 -7.15 -25.78 -15.06
C PRO A 260 -7.62 -26.13 -16.47
N ALA A 261 -6.68 -26.34 -17.39
CA ALA A 261 -7.02 -26.71 -18.76
C ALA A 261 -7.70 -28.09 -18.86
N GLU A 262 -7.22 -29.05 -18.08
CA GLU A 262 -7.82 -30.39 -18.02
C GLU A 262 -9.21 -30.36 -17.39
N LEU A 263 -9.39 -29.57 -16.32
CA LEU A 263 -10.68 -29.40 -15.68
C LEU A 263 -11.69 -28.72 -16.63
N LEU A 264 -11.28 -27.67 -17.34
CA LEU A 264 -12.12 -26.99 -18.32
C LEU A 264 -12.52 -27.95 -19.47
N ALA A 265 -11.59 -28.75 -19.97
CA ALA A 265 -11.88 -29.77 -20.99
C ALA A 265 -12.88 -30.81 -20.46
N ALA A 266 -12.69 -31.31 -19.24
CA ALA A 266 -13.61 -32.27 -18.62
C ALA A 266 -15.01 -31.68 -18.40
N LEU A 267 -15.15 -30.41 -18.08
CA LEU A 267 -16.44 -29.73 -17.99
C LEU A 267 -17.08 -29.59 -19.36
N GLN A 268 -16.32 -29.22 -20.37
CA GLN A 268 -16.79 -29.05 -21.73
C GLN A 268 -17.24 -30.39 -22.36
N ASP A 269 -16.51 -31.48 -22.12
CA ASP A 269 -16.86 -32.83 -22.59
C ASP A 269 -18.18 -33.32 -21.96
N LYS A 270 -18.51 -32.84 -20.78
CA LYS A 270 -19.79 -33.09 -20.10
C LYS A 270 -20.91 -32.13 -20.50
N GLY A 271 -20.65 -31.21 -21.43
CA GLY A 271 -21.64 -30.27 -21.94
C GLY A 271 -21.80 -28.98 -21.13
N TYR A 272 -20.87 -28.69 -20.22
CA TYR A 272 -20.88 -27.43 -19.43
C TYR A 272 -19.94 -26.41 -20.08
N ALA A 273 -20.48 -25.30 -20.56
CA ALA A 273 -19.68 -24.18 -21.04
C ALA A 273 -19.26 -23.30 -19.84
N ALA A 274 -17.99 -22.92 -19.79
CA ALA A 274 -17.49 -22.00 -18.78
C ALA A 274 -17.80 -20.55 -19.18
N GLU A 275 -18.59 -19.85 -18.36
CA GLU A 275 -18.75 -18.40 -18.42
C GLU A 275 -17.90 -17.77 -17.31
N ALA A 276 -17.28 -16.62 -17.58
CA ALA A 276 -16.48 -15.86 -16.61
C ALA A 276 -15.42 -16.73 -15.90
N CYS A 277 -14.60 -17.41 -16.70
CA CYS A 277 -13.50 -18.23 -16.19
C CYS A 277 -12.36 -17.33 -15.71
N ARG A 278 -11.97 -17.48 -14.44
CA ARG A 278 -10.79 -16.86 -13.86
C ARG A 278 -9.88 -17.96 -13.32
N PHE A 279 -8.74 -18.14 -13.95
CA PHE A 279 -7.64 -18.88 -13.37
C PHE A 279 -6.71 -17.89 -12.71
N GLY A 280 -6.45 -18.08 -11.45
CA GLY A 280 -5.60 -17.18 -10.72
C GLY A 280 -5.47 -17.60 -9.28
N PHE A 281 -4.45 -17.04 -8.74
CA PHE A 281 -4.04 -17.15 -7.37
C PHE A 281 -5.14 -16.63 -6.45
N ALA A 282 -5.16 -17.15 -5.24
CA ALA A 282 -5.89 -16.54 -4.14
C ALA A 282 -5.55 -15.03 -4.13
N SER A 283 -6.51 -14.17 -3.84
CA SER A 283 -6.26 -12.74 -3.68
C SER A 283 -5.32 -12.52 -2.50
N LEU A 284 -4.62 -11.38 -2.48
CA LEU A 284 -3.83 -10.98 -1.32
C LEU A 284 -4.68 -11.00 -0.03
N GLU A 285 -5.98 -10.75 -0.16
CA GLU A 285 -6.95 -10.83 0.93
C GLU A 285 -7.06 -12.25 1.49
N SER A 286 -7.18 -13.27 0.63
CA SER A 286 -7.22 -14.68 1.07
C SER A 286 -5.93 -15.05 1.80
N PHE A 287 -4.78 -14.70 1.23
CA PHE A 287 -3.49 -14.93 1.87
C PHE A 287 -3.41 -14.25 3.25
N TYR A 288 -3.82 -12.99 3.32
CA TYR A 288 -3.78 -12.22 4.55
C TYR A 288 -4.69 -12.79 5.63
N LEU A 289 -5.91 -13.21 5.28
CA LEU A 289 -6.85 -13.84 6.20
C LEU A 289 -6.36 -15.20 6.69
N ASP A 290 -5.83 -16.05 5.80
CA ASP A 290 -5.22 -17.33 6.16
C ASP A 290 -4.02 -17.15 7.09
N PHE A 291 -3.20 -16.14 6.81
CA PHE A 291 -2.09 -15.81 7.67
C PHE A 291 -2.55 -15.41 9.08
N LEU A 292 -3.55 -14.51 9.20
CA LEU A 292 -4.09 -14.08 10.50
C LEU A 292 -4.72 -15.24 11.27
N ALA A 293 -5.43 -16.14 10.59
CA ALA A 293 -6.01 -17.33 11.22
C ALA A 293 -4.95 -18.25 11.86
N LYS A 294 -3.80 -18.41 11.19
CA LYS A 294 -2.67 -19.21 11.70
C LYS A 294 -1.94 -18.57 12.88
N GLN A 295 -2.03 -17.26 13.05
CA GLN A 295 -1.43 -16.54 14.20
C GLN A 295 -2.34 -16.52 15.43
N ALA A 296 -3.64 -16.80 15.26
CA ALA A 296 -4.63 -16.83 16.33
C ALA A 296 -4.74 -18.19 17.03
N THR A 297 -4.08 -19.24 16.49
CA THR A 297 -3.95 -20.59 17.07
C THR A 297 -2.60 -20.78 17.75
#